data_8cdfa0cb0dcc472c39b6114420ebcd9a
#
_entry.id   8cdfa0cb0dcc472c39b6114420ebcd9a
#
_cell.length_a   1.000
_cell.length_b   1.000
_cell.length_c   1.000
_cell.angle_alpha   90.00
_cell.angle_beta   90.00
_cell.angle_gamma   90.00
#
_symmetry.space_group_name_H-M   'P 1'
#
loop_
_entity.id
_entity.type
_entity.pdbx_description
1 polymer ?
#
loop_
_entity_poly.entity_id
_entity_poly.type
_entity_poly.pdbx_seq_one_letter_code
_entity_poly.pdbx_strand_id
1 'polypeptide(L)'
;GGPERGEIYLRHDVHLSLDAALRMAELEMEHGVSTTYLLMTESVFYNLASSEGVAAIARLRELGHAVGLHAVYPNVALDERFDPVVSWHNPDPESMSRPIPGATNVYAEPYFDRPTYRSDSNQHWRSGCPHEELRGGGFPWLQILVHPEIWVYEGATMGLTMRSMLNAEKARR
;
A
#
# COMPACT_ATOMS: atom_id res chain seq x y z
N GLY A 1 -18.22 1.58 11.29
CA GLY A 1 -18.12 0.22 11.85
C GLY A 1 -16.71 -0.27 11.77
N GLY A 2 -16.36 -1.31 12.52
CA GLY A 2 -15.07 -2.01 12.41
C GLY A 2 -15.15 -3.16 11.41
N PRO A 3 -14.04 -3.91 11.24
CA PRO A 3 -13.96 -5.06 10.36
C PRO A 3 -15.00 -6.14 10.68
N GLU A 4 -15.57 -6.74 9.64
CA GLU A 4 -16.49 -7.87 9.77
C GLU A 4 -15.76 -9.20 9.58
N ARG A 5 -16.39 -10.28 10.02
CA ARG A 5 -15.79 -11.62 9.91
C ARG A 5 -15.63 -12.02 8.44
N GLY A 6 -14.41 -12.44 8.07
CA GLY A 6 -14.06 -12.86 6.72
C GLY A 6 -13.69 -11.71 5.78
N GLU A 7 -13.68 -10.47 6.27
CA GLU A 7 -13.23 -9.35 5.46
C GLU A 7 -11.71 -9.31 5.31
N ILE A 8 -11.27 -8.80 4.16
CA ILE A 8 -9.87 -8.59 3.84
C ILE A 8 -9.69 -7.12 3.46
N TYR A 9 -8.83 -6.44 4.19
CA TYR A 9 -8.37 -5.09 3.88
C TYR A 9 -7.00 -5.19 3.21
N LEU A 10 -6.98 -5.21 1.88
CA LEU A 10 -5.75 -5.19 1.12
C LEU A 10 -5.32 -3.75 0.85
N ARG A 11 -4.08 -3.44 1.17
CA ARG A 11 -3.48 -2.13 0.91
C ARG A 11 -2.05 -2.25 0.38
N HIS A 12 -1.63 -1.21 -0.31
CA HIS A 12 -0.31 -1.10 -0.89
C HIS A 12 0.38 0.17 -0.41
N ASP A 13 1.53 0.02 0.26
CA ASP A 13 2.40 1.16 0.58
C ASP A 13 3.40 1.31 -0.58
N VAL A 14 3.25 2.39 -1.35
CA VAL A 14 4.02 2.62 -2.58
C VAL A 14 5.24 3.48 -2.28
N HIS A 15 6.41 2.87 -2.24
CA HIS A 15 7.66 3.57 -1.89
C HIS A 15 8.45 4.03 -3.11
N LEU A 16 8.59 3.17 -4.12
CA LEU A 16 9.60 3.30 -5.14
C LEU A 16 9.05 3.59 -6.54
N SER A 17 7.87 3.06 -6.90
CA SER A 17 7.45 3.06 -8.31
C SER A 17 5.94 3.19 -8.48
N LEU A 18 5.51 4.29 -9.10
CA LEU A 18 4.11 4.46 -9.54
C LEU A 18 3.76 3.47 -10.66
N ASP A 19 4.72 3.10 -11.53
CA ASP A 19 4.51 2.08 -12.56
C ASP A 19 4.22 0.71 -11.95
N ALA A 20 4.94 0.32 -10.90
CA ALA A 20 4.66 -0.93 -10.20
C ALA A 20 3.25 -0.91 -9.58
N ALA A 21 2.86 0.22 -8.98
CA ALA A 21 1.52 0.39 -8.43
C ALA A 21 0.45 0.24 -9.51
N LEU A 22 0.61 0.89 -10.66
CA LEU A 22 -0.35 0.82 -11.76
C LEU A 22 -0.47 -0.59 -12.35
N ARG A 23 0.66 -1.28 -12.55
CA ARG A 23 0.64 -2.66 -13.07
C ARG A 23 -0.04 -3.64 -12.11
N MET A 24 0.16 -3.46 -10.81
CA MET A 24 -0.54 -4.26 -9.80
C MET A 24 -2.03 -3.93 -9.78
N ALA A 25 -2.40 -2.65 -9.84
CA ALA A 25 -3.77 -2.19 -9.86
C ALA A 25 -4.55 -2.70 -11.08
N GLU A 26 -3.91 -2.77 -12.26
CA GLU A 26 -4.51 -3.36 -13.45
C GLU A 26 -4.80 -4.85 -13.26
N LEU A 27 -3.85 -5.60 -12.70
CA LEU A 27 -4.04 -7.01 -12.39
C LEU A 27 -5.17 -7.23 -11.36
N GLU A 28 -5.23 -6.42 -10.32
CA GLU A 28 -6.29 -6.50 -9.30
C GLU A 28 -7.67 -6.20 -9.89
N MET A 29 -7.77 -5.16 -10.71
CA MET A 29 -8.99 -4.81 -11.42
C MET A 29 -9.47 -5.96 -12.34
N GLU A 30 -8.54 -6.61 -13.08
CA GLU A 30 -8.86 -7.79 -13.93
C GLU A 30 -9.45 -8.95 -13.12
N HIS A 31 -9.10 -9.06 -11.83
CA HIS A 31 -9.60 -10.05 -10.90
C HIS A 31 -10.78 -9.57 -10.04
N GLY A 32 -11.29 -8.38 -10.30
CA GLY A 32 -12.43 -7.80 -9.57
C GLY A 32 -12.09 -7.42 -8.12
N VAL A 33 -10.81 -7.14 -7.83
CA VAL A 33 -10.32 -6.76 -6.50
C VAL A 33 -10.14 -5.25 -6.43
N SER A 34 -10.76 -4.60 -5.44
CA SER A 34 -10.55 -3.19 -5.12
C SER A 34 -9.72 -3.06 -3.85
N THR A 35 -8.70 -2.21 -3.87
CA THR A 35 -7.71 -2.05 -2.80
C THR A 35 -7.44 -0.58 -2.50
N THR A 36 -6.57 -0.30 -1.54
CA THR A 36 -6.13 1.05 -1.22
C THR A 36 -4.63 1.20 -1.52
N TYR A 37 -4.29 2.12 -2.41
CA TYR A 37 -2.91 2.52 -2.71
C TYR A 37 -2.55 3.74 -1.87
N LEU A 38 -1.54 3.60 -1.03
CA LEU A 38 -1.06 4.64 -0.12
C LEU A 38 0.25 5.20 -0.67
N LEU A 39 0.19 6.46 -1.15
CA LEU A 39 1.28 7.11 -1.89
C LEU A 39 2.03 8.10 -0.99
N MET A 40 3.34 8.23 -1.18
CA MET A 40 4.20 9.16 -0.44
C MET A 40 4.28 10.51 -1.16
N THR A 41 4.06 11.60 -0.43
CA THR A 41 4.32 12.95 -0.92
C THR A 41 5.81 13.29 -0.94
N GLU A 42 6.59 12.63 -0.08
CA GLU A 42 8.04 12.84 0.10
C GLU A 42 8.90 11.71 -0.53
N SER A 43 8.37 10.98 -1.51
CA SER A 43 9.17 9.98 -2.21
C SER A 43 10.31 10.63 -2.98
N VAL A 44 11.50 10.05 -2.90
CA VAL A 44 12.66 10.45 -3.71
C VAL A 44 12.66 9.79 -5.11
N PHE A 45 11.75 8.86 -5.35
CA PHE A 45 11.68 8.08 -6.58
C PHE A 45 10.60 8.57 -7.55
N TYR A 46 9.58 9.29 -7.07
CA TYR A 46 8.51 9.86 -7.88
C TYR A 46 8.00 11.17 -7.29
N ASN A 47 7.34 11.97 -8.11
CA ASN A 47 6.76 13.25 -7.71
C ASN A 47 5.26 13.26 -8.04
N LEU A 48 4.39 13.27 -7.02
CA LEU A 48 2.94 13.30 -7.20
C LEU A 48 2.40 14.62 -7.78
N ALA A 49 3.20 15.69 -7.80
CA ALA A 49 2.84 16.95 -8.44
C ALA A 49 3.25 17.04 -9.93
N SER A 50 4.01 16.05 -10.43
CA SER A 50 4.31 15.94 -11.86
C SER A 50 3.08 15.48 -12.66
N SER A 51 3.10 15.69 -13.99
CA SER A 51 2.07 15.16 -14.88
C SER A 51 1.89 13.63 -14.75
N GLU A 52 2.99 12.92 -14.58
CA GLU A 52 3.01 11.47 -14.36
C GLU A 52 2.35 11.08 -13.03
N GLY A 53 2.67 11.82 -11.96
CA GLY A 53 2.09 11.59 -10.63
C GLY A 53 0.59 11.85 -10.61
N VAL A 54 0.14 12.95 -11.20
CA VAL A 54 -1.28 13.29 -11.34
C VAL A 54 -2.02 12.22 -12.15
N ALA A 55 -1.44 11.80 -13.29
CA ALA A 55 -2.02 10.77 -14.14
C ALA A 55 -2.09 9.40 -13.41
N ALA A 56 -1.08 9.05 -12.61
CA ALA A 56 -1.08 7.83 -11.84
C ALA A 56 -2.20 7.79 -10.80
N ILE A 57 -2.40 8.89 -10.05
CA ILE A 57 -3.53 9.00 -9.09
C ILE A 57 -4.86 8.83 -9.80
N ALA A 58 -5.07 9.54 -10.93
CA ALA A 58 -6.28 9.43 -11.72
C ALA A 58 -6.51 7.99 -12.20
N ARG A 59 -5.47 7.35 -12.72
CA ARG A 59 -5.54 5.99 -13.24
C ARG A 59 -5.87 4.95 -12.16
N LEU A 60 -5.27 5.03 -10.97
CA LEU A 60 -5.62 4.17 -9.84
C LEU A 60 -7.10 4.24 -9.50
N ARG A 61 -7.69 5.46 -9.50
CA ARG A 61 -9.12 5.66 -9.26
C ARG A 61 -9.99 5.13 -10.39
N GLU A 62 -9.60 5.32 -11.64
CA GLU A 62 -10.31 4.74 -12.80
C GLU A 62 -10.36 3.21 -12.75
N LEU A 63 -9.31 2.58 -12.21
CA LEU A 63 -9.26 1.13 -11.99
C LEU A 63 -10.09 0.67 -10.78
N GLY A 64 -10.72 1.59 -10.04
CA GLY A 64 -11.60 1.28 -8.91
C GLY A 64 -10.92 1.17 -7.56
N HIS A 65 -9.69 1.69 -7.44
CA HIS A 65 -8.93 1.67 -6.18
C HIS A 65 -9.06 3.00 -5.43
N ALA A 66 -8.99 2.95 -4.10
CA ALA A 66 -8.83 4.11 -3.26
C ALA A 66 -7.36 4.58 -3.26
N VAL A 67 -7.14 5.89 -3.14
CA VAL A 67 -5.79 6.48 -3.10
C VAL A 67 -5.62 7.29 -1.83
N GLY A 68 -4.88 6.76 -0.87
CA GLY A 68 -4.60 7.42 0.40
C GLY A 68 -3.15 7.87 0.53
N LEU A 69 -2.79 8.36 1.72
CA LEU A 69 -1.48 8.91 2.02
C LEU A 69 -0.61 7.92 2.80
N HIS A 70 0.61 7.69 2.33
CA HIS A 70 1.68 7.04 3.09
C HIS A 70 2.59 8.10 3.69
N ALA A 71 2.37 8.43 4.96
CA ALA A 71 3.00 9.58 5.62
C ALA A 71 4.35 9.21 6.25
N VAL A 72 5.35 10.07 6.05
CA VAL A 72 6.69 9.96 6.67
C VAL A 72 6.72 10.67 8.02
N TYR A 73 5.99 11.76 8.16
CA TYR A 73 6.00 12.62 9.34
C TYR A 73 4.65 12.64 10.04
N PRO A 74 4.63 12.84 11.36
CA PRO A 74 3.39 12.82 12.15
C PRO A 74 2.43 14.00 11.86
N ASN A 75 2.89 15.06 11.24
CA ASN A 75 2.05 16.18 10.81
C ASN A 75 1.47 15.90 9.43
N VAL A 76 0.37 15.16 9.41
CA VAL A 76 -0.33 14.80 8.18
C VAL A 76 -1.20 15.95 7.71
N ALA A 77 -0.97 16.41 6.49
CA ALA A 77 -1.90 17.27 5.76
C ALA A 77 -2.50 16.47 4.61
N LEU A 78 -3.74 16.03 4.77
CA LEU A 78 -4.51 15.47 3.67
C LEU A 78 -5.03 16.62 2.81
N ASP A 79 -4.83 16.51 1.52
CA ASP A 79 -5.43 17.38 0.53
C ASP A 79 -6.42 16.59 -0.36
N GLU A 80 -7.09 17.27 -1.28
CA GLU A 80 -8.12 16.70 -2.14
C GLU A 80 -7.65 15.57 -3.08
N ARG A 81 -6.33 15.37 -3.18
CA ARG A 81 -5.76 14.27 -3.96
C ARG A 81 -5.93 12.91 -3.30
N PHE A 82 -6.19 12.88 -1.99
CA PHE A 82 -6.22 11.66 -1.20
C PHE A 82 -7.60 11.39 -0.62
N ASP A 83 -7.99 10.12 -0.66
CA ASP A 83 -9.07 9.62 0.18
C ASP A 83 -8.60 9.68 1.66
N PRO A 84 -9.51 9.81 2.62
CA PRO A 84 -9.15 10.02 4.02
C PRO A 84 -8.64 8.74 4.70
N VAL A 85 -7.58 8.16 4.13
CA VAL A 85 -6.91 6.96 4.64
C VAL A 85 -5.40 7.22 4.69
N VAL A 86 -4.78 6.92 5.83
CA VAL A 86 -3.36 7.18 6.08
C VAL A 86 -2.68 5.96 6.65
N SER A 87 -1.50 5.62 6.10
CA SER A 87 -0.52 4.75 6.73
C SER A 87 0.74 5.52 7.10
N TRP A 88 1.54 4.97 7.98
CA TRP A 88 2.80 5.54 8.41
C TRP A 88 3.99 4.77 7.85
N HIS A 89 4.95 5.49 7.32
CA HIS A 89 6.23 4.90 6.92
C HIS A 89 7.10 4.67 8.17
N ASN A 90 7.40 3.41 8.47
CA ASN A 90 8.15 2.99 9.66
C ASN A 90 7.56 3.58 10.98
N PRO A 91 6.30 3.29 11.32
CA PRO A 91 5.63 3.91 12.45
C PRO A 91 6.29 3.56 13.79
N ASP A 92 6.45 4.57 14.64
CA ASP A 92 6.65 4.36 16.08
C ASP A 92 5.32 3.99 16.78
N PRO A 93 5.36 3.46 18.03
CA PRO A 93 4.15 3.05 18.74
C PRO A 93 3.12 4.18 18.95
N GLU A 94 3.57 5.42 19.09
CA GLU A 94 2.68 6.57 19.26
C GLU A 94 1.95 6.89 17.95
N SER A 95 2.66 6.90 16.82
CA SER A 95 2.09 7.11 15.50
C SER A 95 1.07 6.03 15.13
N MET A 96 1.33 4.76 15.50
CA MET A 96 0.41 3.65 15.24
C MET A 96 -0.96 3.86 15.90
N SER A 97 -1.02 4.39 17.10
CA SER A 97 -2.28 4.60 17.85
C SER A 97 -2.89 5.99 17.67
N ARG A 98 -2.18 6.92 17.02
CA ARG A 98 -2.59 8.32 16.92
C ARG A 98 -3.85 8.49 16.08
N PRO A 99 -4.92 9.11 16.60
CA PRO A 99 -6.06 9.51 15.80
C PRO A 99 -5.66 10.58 14.78
N ILE A 100 -6.21 10.48 13.56
CA ILE A 100 -6.05 11.49 12.52
C ILE A 100 -7.42 12.13 12.30
N PRO A 101 -7.62 13.42 12.63
CA PRO A 101 -8.90 14.08 12.44
C PRO A 101 -9.38 13.98 10.98
N GLY A 102 -10.58 13.43 10.78
CA GLY A 102 -11.19 13.31 9.46
C GLY A 102 -10.63 12.19 8.57
N ALA A 103 -9.72 11.35 9.09
CA ALA A 103 -9.15 10.25 8.33
C ALA A 103 -9.00 8.96 9.14
N THR A 104 -8.91 7.84 8.44
CA THR A 104 -8.61 6.52 8.99
C THR A 104 -7.10 6.32 9.07
N ASN A 105 -6.56 6.12 10.26
CA ASN A 105 -5.21 5.59 10.46
C ASN A 105 -5.29 4.06 10.36
N VAL A 106 -4.64 3.48 9.35
CA VAL A 106 -4.69 2.02 9.11
C VAL A 106 -3.97 1.19 10.18
N TYR A 107 -3.21 1.82 11.06
CA TYR A 107 -2.56 1.19 12.20
C TYR A 107 -3.29 1.39 13.53
N ALA A 108 -4.44 2.07 13.53
CA ALA A 108 -5.25 2.27 14.73
C ALA A 108 -6.43 1.29 14.77
N GLU A 109 -6.98 1.05 15.98
CA GLU A 109 -8.24 0.35 16.12
C GLU A 109 -9.38 1.05 15.36
N PRO A 110 -10.32 0.31 14.79
CA PRO A 110 -10.47 -1.15 14.82
C PRO A 110 -9.79 -1.87 13.64
N TYR A 111 -9.01 -1.18 12.81
CA TYR A 111 -8.47 -1.70 11.55
C TYR A 111 -7.11 -2.39 11.69
N PHE A 112 -6.47 -2.30 12.86
CA PHE A 112 -5.18 -2.93 13.10
C PHE A 112 -5.20 -3.78 14.38
N ASP A 113 -4.81 -5.05 14.20
CA ASP A 113 -4.48 -5.97 15.28
C ASP A 113 -3.36 -6.89 14.78
N ARG A 114 -2.33 -7.09 15.62
CA ARG A 114 -1.14 -7.89 15.24
C ARG A 114 -1.48 -9.31 14.78
N PRO A 115 -2.39 -10.06 15.41
CA PRO A 115 -2.85 -11.37 14.96
C PRO A 115 -3.47 -11.39 13.56
N THR A 116 -4.11 -10.32 13.13
CA THR A 116 -4.81 -10.23 11.83
C THR A 116 -4.01 -9.48 10.76
N TYR A 117 -2.82 -8.99 11.10
CA TYR A 117 -1.96 -8.24 10.19
C TYR A 117 -0.93 -9.12 9.48
N ARG A 118 -0.85 -9.02 8.17
CA ARG A 118 0.14 -9.68 7.31
C ARG A 118 0.84 -8.64 6.46
N SER A 119 2.17 -8.77 6.33
CA SER A 119 2.97 -7.83 5.52
C SER A 119 4.15 -8.54 4.87
N ASP A 120 4.45 -8.16 3.63
CA ASP A 120 5.61 -8.56 2.86
C ASP A 120 6.83 -7.65 3.07
N SER A 121 6.78 -6.78 4.08
CA SER A 121 7.85 -5.81 4.39
C SER A 121 9.22 -6.47 4.43
N ASN A 122 10.20 -5.84 3.77
CA ASN A 122 11.56 -6.36 3.55
C ASN A 122 11.58 -7.69 2.77
N GLN A 123 10.62 -7.92 1.88
CA GLN A 123 10.48 -9.14 1.08
C GLN A 123 10.32 -10.41 1.93
N HIS A 124 9.71 -10.26 3.11
CA HIS A 124 9.51 -11.38 4.02
C HIS A 124 8.18 -11.29 4.77
N TRP A 125 7.39 -12.36 4.73
CA TRP A 125 6.15 -12.50 5.50
C TRP A 125 6.45 -12.78 6.97
N ARG A 126 6.53 -11.74 7.80
CA ARG A 126 6.90 -11.87 9.23
C ARG A 126 5.94 -12.69 10.06
N SER A 127 4.64 -12.60 9.75
CA SER A 127 3.57 -13.32 10.45
C SER A 127 3.01 -14.48 9.64
N GLY A 128 3.79 -15.00 8.68
CA GLY A 128 3.36 -16.02 7.74
C GLY A 128 2.72 -15.44 6.48
N CYS A 129 2.84 -16.17 5.38
CA CYS A 129 2.16 -15.83 4.14
C CYS A 129 0.64 -16.04 4.32
N PRO A 130 -0.22 -15.10 3.93
CA PRO A 130 -1.66 -15.22 4.12
C PRO A 130 -2.31 -16.31 3.25
N HIS A 131 -1.58 -16.89 2.31
CA HIS A 131 -2.09 -17.85 1.34
C HIS A 131 -2.86 -19.03 1.96
N GLU A 132 -2.32 -19.65 3.01
CA GLU A 132 -2.97 -20.78 3.67
C GLU A 132 -4.23 -20.37 4.43
N GLU A 133 -4.21 -19.19 5.06
CA GLU A 133 -5.37 -18.63 5.76
C GLU A 133 -6.49 -18.30 4.76
N LEU A 134 -6.14 -17.68 3.64
CA LEU A 134 -7.11 -17.34 2.58
C LEU A 134 -7.71 -18.59 1.95
N ARG A 135 -6.91 -19.62 1.71
CA ARG A 135 -7.38 -20.90 1.16
C ARG A 135 -8.27 -21.67 2.14
N GLY A 136 -7.90 -21.68 3.43
CA GLY A 136 -8.62 -22.41 4.47
C GLY A 136 -9.92 -21.73 4.92
N GLY A 137 -10.01 -20.43 4.76
CA GLY A 137 -11.10 -19.61 5.29
C GLY A 137 -11.14 -19.61 6.81
N GLY A 138 -12.17 -19.00 7.39
CA GLY A 138 -12.40 -19.05 8.85
C GLY A 138 -11.61 -18.06 9.68
N PHE A 139 -10.85 -17.13 9.07
CA PHE A 139 -10.21 -16.02 9.77
C PHE A 139 -11.25 -14.99 10.23
N PRO A 140 -10.97 -14.26 11.34
CA PRO A 140 -11.88 -13.20 11.79
C PRO A 140 -11.97 -12.07 10.76
N TRP A 141 -10.86 -11.52 10.40
CA TRP A 141 -10.61 -10.56 9.32
C TRP A 141 -9.10 -10.47 9.11
N LEU A 142 -8.64 -9.91 8.00
CA LEU A 142 -7.22 -9.72 7.72
C LEU A 142 -6.96 -8.30 7.19
N GLN A 143 -5.91 -7.67 7.67
CA GLN A 143 -5.28 -6.55 6.99
C GLN A 143 -3.99 -7.07 6.32
N ILE A 144 -3.91 -6.94 5.01
CA ILE A 144 -2.77 -7.40 4.22
C ILE A 144 -2.08 -6.19 3.59
N LEU A 145 -0.81 -6.00 3.91
CA LEU A 145 0.06 -5.02 3.29
C LEU A 145 0.97 -5.68 2.27
N VAL A 146 0.96 -5.15 1.06
CA VAL A 146 1.83 -5.55 -0.04
C VAL A 146 2.53 -4.32 -0.62
N HIS A 147 3.82 -4.46 -0.96
CA HIS A 147 4.59 -3.42 -1.62
C HIS A 147 4.70 -3.76 -3.11
N PRO A 148 4.09 -2.99 -4.03
CA PRO A 148 3.99 -3.33 -5.45
C PRO A 148 5.34 -3.63 -6.11
N GLU A 149 6.38 -2.89 -5.76
CA GLU A 149 7.71 -3.07 -6.31
C GLU A 149 8.32 -4.46 -6.05
N ILE A 150 7.96 -5.11 -4.94
CA ILE A 150 8.44 -6.45 -4.59
C ILE A 150 7.86 -7.51 -5.52
N TRP A 151 6.65 -7.28 -6.04
CA TRP A 151 5.91 -8.25 -6.85
C TRP A 151 6.06 -8.02 -8.35
N VAL A 152 6.35 -6.78 -8.74
CA VAL A 152 6.44 -6.37 -10.15
C VAL A 152 7.86 -6.47 -10.68
N TYR A 153 8.87 -6.27 -9.84
CA TYR A 153 10.28 -6.33 -10.25
C TYR A 153 10.99 -7.52 -9.62
N GLU A 154 11.85 -8.17 -10.42
CA GLU A 154 12.64 -9.30 -9.95
C GLU A 154 13.75 -8.86 -8.99
N GLY A 155 13.97 -9.64 -7.93
CA GLY A 155 15.07 -9.45 -7.00
C GLY A 155 14.91 -10.25 -5.71
N ALA A 156 15.93 -11.01 -5.33
CA ALA A 156 15.96 -11.75 -4.07
C ALA A 156 16.26 -10.86 -2.84
N THR A 157 16.58 -9.60 -3.06
CA THR A 157 16.81 -8.58 -2.03
C THR A 157 16.30 -7.25 -2.54
N MET A 158 15.96 -6.33 -1.66
CA MET A 158 15.48 -4.98 -2.01
C MET A 158 16.45 -4.25 -2.95
N GLY A 159 17.77 -4.39 -2.74
CA GLY A 159 18.78 -3.80 -3.63
C GLY A 159 18.75 -4.35 -5.06
N LEU A 160 18.46 -5.65 -5.23
CA LEU A 160 18.29 -6.26 -6.55
C LEU A 160 16.97 -5.86 -7.19
N THR A 161 15.90 -5.80 -6.43
CA THR A 161 14.60 -5.30 -6.88
C THR A 161 14.69 -3.86 -7.36
N MET A 162 15.34 -2.97 -6.60
CA MET A 162 15.59 -1.59 -7.02
C MET A 162 16.42 -1.50 -8.31
N ARG A 163 17.45 -2.34 -8.44
CA ARG A 163 18.27 -2.40 -9.67
C ARG A 163 17.44 -2.83 -10.87
N SER A 164 16.58 -3.86 -10.71
CA SER A 164 15.66 -4.33 -11.74
C SER A 164 14.70 -3.23 -12.16
N MET A 165 14.11 -2.53 -11.20
CA MET A 165 13.23 -1.37 -11.42
C MET A 165 13.95 -0.28 -12.24
N LEU A 166 15.13 0.17 -11.82
CA LEU A 166 15.87 1.23 -12.50
C LEU A 166 16.27 0.83 -13.92
N ASN A 167 16.61 -0.45 -14.15
CA ASN A 167 16.91 -0.95 -15.51
C ASN A 167 15.66 -0.95 -16.39
N ALA A 168 14.50 -1.34 -15.85
CA ALA A 168 13.23 -1.30 -16.57
C ALA A 168 12.81 0.12 -16.94
N GLU A 169 12.96 1.08 -16.03
CA GLU A 169 12.69 2.50 -16.29
C GLU A 169 13.63 3.09 -17.34
N LYS A 170 14.94 2.75 -17.26
CA LYS A 170 15.91 3.19 -18.27
C LYS A 170 15.61 2.65 -19.66
N ALA A 171 15.10 1.43 -19.78
CA ALA A 171 14.75 0.81 -21.06
C ALA A 171 13.49 1.42 -21.72
N ARG A 172 12.65 2.13 -20.94
CA ARG A 172 11.43 2.82 -21.43
C ARG A 172 11.66 4.25 -21.93
N ARG A 173 12.79 4.84 -21.60
CA ARG A 173 13.22 6.18 -22.05
C ARG A 173 14.00 6.10 -23.36
#